data_dd5d2c155c396b5553e0eb50d362abb2
#
_entry.id   dd5d2c155c396b5553e0eb50d362abb2
#
_cell.length_a   1.000
_cell.length_b   1.000
_cell.length_c   1.000
_cell.angle_alpha   90.00
_cell.angle_beta   90.00
_cell.angle_gamma   90.00
#
_symmetry.space_group_name_H-M   'P 1'
#
loop_
_entity.id
_entity.type
_entity.pdbx_description
1 polymer ?
#
loop_
_entity_poly.entity_id
_entity_poly.type
_entity_poly.pdbx_seq_one_letter_code
_entity_poly.pdbx_strand_id
1 'polypeptide(L)'
;MTDPAPAFSSDNRITSIEQLEEIYGTPSPGALAKEIDHISDHYRAFIEKAPFVTIATSGPEGLDCSPRGDPPGSVRVVDRKTVMLPDRRGNNRADTLRNLVLDPRISLLFLIPGVRETMRINGRAEIVTDPDLCASFTMQGKLPRSVIVVTADRVYFQCSKALVRSRLWDPAAQIERSELPSTGEMLAALLEGPFDPEAYDRGYPDHMKKTIY
;
A
#
# COMPACT_ATOMS: atom_id res chain seq x y z
N MET A 1 33.40 0.99 -4.12
CA MET A 1 33.24 -0.34 -4.69
C MET A 1 32.53 -1.17 -3.63
N THR A 2 31.31 -1.60 -3.90
CA THR A 2 30.59 -2.51 -2.99
C THR A 2 31.16 -3.90 -3.20
N ASP A 3 31.54 -4.58 -2.13
CA ASP A 3 31.92 -5.99 -2.22
C ASP A 3 30.81 -6.77 -2.94
N PRO A 4 31.17 -7.72 -3.82
CA PRO A 4 30.17 -8.56 -4.46
C PRO A 4 29.36 -9.30 -3.41
N ALA A 5 28.05 -9.35 -3.60
CA ALA A 5 27.16 -10.10 -2.70
C ALA A 5 27.67 -11.56 -2.59
N PRO A 6 27.65 -12.16 -1.38
CA PRO A 6 28.09 -13.53 -1.22
C PRO A 6 27.27 -14.46 -2.12
N ALA A 7 27.96 -15.32 -2.87
CA ALA A 7 27.31 -16.37 -3.65
C ALA A 7 26.60 -17.34 -2.71
N PHE A 8 25.36 -17.71 -3.02
CA PHE A 8 24.63 -18.73 -2.29
C PHE A 8 24.49 -20.01 -3.11
N SER A 9 24.59 -21.17 -2.46
CA SER A 9 24.35 -22.46 -3.11
C SER A 9 22.84 -22.67 -3.29
N SER A 10 22.45 -23.22 -4.44
CA SER A 10 21.07 -23.66 -4.70
C SER A 10 20.60 -24.72 -3.69
N ASP A 11 21.53 -25.50 -3.13
CA ASP A 11 21.26 -26.56 -2.16
C ASP A 11 20.74 -26.02 -0.81
N ASN A 12 20.97 -24.72 -0.53
CA ASN A 12 20.50 -24.05 0.67
C ASN A 12 19.15 -23.34 0.50
N ARG A 13 18.41 -23.66 -0.56
CA ARG A 13 17.06 -23.12 -0.77
C ARG A 13 16.03 -23.90 0.03
N ILE A 14 15.14 -23.18 0.72
CA ILE A 14 13.95 -23.78 1.31
C ILE A 14 12.95 -24.02 0.17
N THR A 15 12.59 -25.28 -0.03
CA THR A 15 11.70 -25.70 -1.14
C THR A 15 10.44 -26.42 -0.66
N SER A 16 10.30 -26.64 0.66
CA SER A 16 9.09 -27.23 1.24
C SER A 16 8.67 -26.51 2.53
N ILE A 17 7.42 -26.72 2.93
CA ILE A 17 6.87 -26.18 4.18
C ILE A 17 7.56 -26.84 5.39
N GLU A 18 7.86 -28.13 5.31
CA GLU A 18 8.53 -28.88 6.38
C GLU A 18 9.92 -28.30 6.67
N GLN A 19 10.71 -28.00 5.65
CA GLN A 19 12.02 -27.33 5.80
C GLN A 19 11.88 -25.92 6.43
N LEU A 20 10.80 -25.20 6.08
CA LEU A 20 10.51 -23.89 6.67
C LEU A 20 10.19 -24.03 8.17
N GLU A 21 9.36 -25.00 8.54
CA GLU A 21 8.94 -25.24 9.92
C GLU A 21 10.08 -25.76 10.81
N GLU A 22 11.01 -26.55 10.26
CA GLU A 22 12.23 -26.96 10.96
C GLU A 22 13.09 -25.75 11.39
N ILE A 23 13.16 -24.71 10.54
CA ILE A 23 13.98 -23.51 10.80
C ILE A 23 13.27 -22.52 11.72
N TYR A 24 11.97 -22.28 11.48
CA TYR A 24 11.23 -21.20 12.14
C TYR A 24 10.34 -21.66 13.30
N GLY A 25 10.09 -22.97 13.41
CA GLY A 25 9.20 -23.52 14.41
C GLY A 25 7.73 -23.17 14.20
N THR A 26 6.93 -23.38 15.23
CA THR A 26 5.48 -23.11 15.20
C THR A 26 5.15 -21.69 15.64
N PRO A 27 4.13 -21.05 15.06
CA PRO A 27 3.65 -19.73 15.50
C PRO A 27 3.17 -19.75 16.96
N SER A 28 3.41 -18.65 17.68
CA SER A 28 2.87 -18.52 19.04
C SER A 28 1.32 -18.43 19.02
N PRO A 29 0.65 -18.86 20.11
CA PRO A 29 -0.81 -18.73 20.19
C PRO A 29 -1.33 -17.32 19.94
N GLY A 30 -0.64 -16.29 20.43
CA GLY A 30 -1.01 -14.89 20.18
C GLY A 30 -0.83 -14.45 18.73
N ALA A 31 0.13 -15.05 18.00
CA ALA A 31 0.30 -14.77 16.58
C ALA A 31 -0.85 -15.33 15.72
N LEU A 32 -1.47 -16.41 16.17
CA LEU A 32 -2.65 -17.01 15.53
C LEU A 32 -3.94 -16.31 15.96
N ALA A 33 -4.12 -16.07 17.26
CA ALA A 33 -5.36 -15.52 17.82
C ALA A 33 -5.71 -14.10 17.33
N LYS A 34 -4.71 -13.31 16.92
CA LYS A 34 -4.94 -11.95 16.38
C LYS A 34 -5.55 -11.94 14.98
N GLU A 35 -5.41 -13.02 14.21
CA GLU A 35 -6.02 -13.14 12.89
C GLU A 35 -7.48 -13.57 13.05
N ILE A 36 -8.39 -12.67 12.69
CA ILE A 36 -9.83 -12.88 12.76
C ILE A 36 -10.45 -12.63 11.38
N ASP A 37 -11.65 -13.15 11.18
CA ASP A 37 -12.36 -13.09 9.90
C ASP A 37 -13.17 -11.81 9.70
N HIS A 38 -13.06 -10.84 10.62
CA HIS A 38 -13.86 -9.63 10.60
C HIS A 38 -13.13 -8.43 11.19
N ILE A 39 -13.67 -7.24 11.01
CA ILE A 39 -13.16 -5.98 11.56
C ILE A 39 -13.78 -5.79 12.93
N SER A 40 -12.99 -5.97 14.00
CA SER A 40 -13.38 -5.64 15.36
C SER A 40 -13.37 -4.12 15.60
N ASP A 41 -13.99 -3.65 16.68
CA ASP A 41 -13.99 -2.22 17.02
C ASP A 41 -12.56 -1.68 17.22
N HIS A 42 -11.67 -2.49 17.79
CA HIS A 42 -10.25 -2.12 17.93
C HIS A 42 -9.55 -1.99 16.57
N TYR A 43 -9.81 -2.90 15.63
CA TYR A 43 -9.22 -2.86 14.29
C TYR A 43 -9.80 -1.73 13.45
N ARG A 44 -11.11 -1.45 13.59
CA ARG A 44 -11.78 -0.28 12.99
C ARG A 44 -11.07 1.01 13.38
N ALA A 45 -10.74 1.19 14.66
CA ALA A 45 -10.07 2.41 15.12
C ALA A 45 -8.72 2.67 14.44
N PHE A 46 -7.96 1.61 14.12
CA PHE A 46 -6.72 1.73 13.35
C PHE A 46 -6.99 2.09 11.88
N ILE A 47 -7.93 1.40 11.24
CA ILE A 47 -8.25 1.61 9.81
C ILE A 47 -8.72 3.05 9.57
N GLU A 48 -9.65 3.55 10.40
CA GLU A 48 -10.23 4.90 10.27
C GLU A 48 -9.21 6.01 10.55
N LYS A 49 -8.16 5.74 11.33
CA LYS A 49 -7.09 6.71 11.63
C LYS A 49 -5.94 6.67 10.63
N ALA A 50 -5.86 5.65 9.78
CA ALA A 50 -4.76 5.52 8.85
C ALA A 50 -4.92 6.48 7.65
N PRO A 51 -3.98 7.41 7.42
CA PRO A 51 -3.97 8.26 6.24
C PRO A 51 -3.32 7.57 5.04
N PHE A 52 -2.66 6.44 5.25
CA PHE A 52 -1.88 5.74 4.24
C PHE A 52 -2.16 4.24 4.26
N VAL A 53 -2.32 3.68 3.07
CA VAL A 53 -2.49 2.24 2.87
C VAL A 53 -1.76 1.79 1.61
N THR A 54 -1.05 0.66 1.67
CA THR A 54 -0.60 -0.03 0.47
C THR A 54 -1.65 -1.03 0.04
N ILE A 55 -1.89 -1.11 -1.27
CA ILE A 55 -2.78 -2.09 -1.90
C ILE A 55 -1.93 -3.06 -2.70
N ALA A 56 -2.00 -4.34 -2.38
CA ALA A 56 -1.38 -5.38 -3.17
C ALA A 56 -2.45 -6.20 -3.89
N THR A 57 -2.23 -6.44 -5.18
CA THR A 57 -3.11 -7.21 -6.06
C THR A 57 -2.29 -8.16 -6.93
N SER A 58 -2.95 -9.11 -7.57
CA SER A 58 -2.33 -10.09 -8.46
C SER A 58 -3.06 -10.09 -9.80
N GLY A 59 -2.31 -10.21 -10.89
CA GLY A 59 -2.85 -10.30 -12.22
C GLY A 59 -1.99 -11.22 -13.10
N PRO A 60 -2.35 -11.40 -14.38
CA PRO A 60 -1.61 -12.27 -15.30
C PRO A 60 -0.14 -11.87 -15.49
N GLU A 61 0.16 -10.59 -15.36
CA GLU A 61 1.51 -10.04 -15.50
C GLU A 61 2.32 -10.06 -14.20
N GLY A 62 1.72 -10.55 -13.10
CA GLY A 62 2.37 -10.65 -11.80
C GLY A 62 1.68 -9.86 -10.69
N LEU A 63 2.48 -9.42 -9.72
CA LEU A 63 2.00 -8.69 -8.56
C LEU A 63 2.12 -7.17 -8.78
N ASP A 64 1.16 -6.42 -8.26
CA ASP A 64 1.21 -4.97 -8.08
C ASP A 64 1.13 -4.63 -6.58
N CYS A 65 1.88 -3.62 -6.16
CA CYS A 65 1.79 -3.05 -4.82
C CYS A 65 1.86 -1.53 -4.91
N SER A 66 0.72 -0.90 -4.79
CA SER A 66 0.55 0.55 -5.00
C SER A 66 0.17 1.28 -3.72
N PRO A 67 0.74 2.49 -3.47
CA PRO A 67 0.33 3.33 -2.35
C PRO A 67 -1.00 4.01 -2.62
N ARG A 68 -1.78 4.22 -1.55
CA ARG A 68 -2.92 5.14 -1.50
C ARG A 68 -2.80 6.00 -0.26
N GLY A 69 -3.13 7.27 -0.40
CA GLY A 69 -3.04 8.23 0.71
C GLY A 69 -4.11 9.28 0.60
N ASP A 70 -4.75 9.56 1.71
CA ASP A 70 -5.80 10.57 1.87
C ASP A 70 -5.88 10.96 3.37
N PRO A 71 -6.53 12.05 3.76
CA PRO A 71 -6.76 12.33 5.18
C PRO A 71 -7.43 11.16 5.90
N PRO A 72 -7.19 10.99 7.21
CA PRO A 72 -7.84 9.96 8.02
C PRO A 72 -9.37 9.97 7.83
N GLY A 73 -9.98 8.78 7.78
CA GLY A 73 -11.42 8.61 7.51
C GLY A 73 -11.79 8.51 6.03
N SER A 74 -10.81 8.63 5.11
CA SER A 74 -11.05 8.40 3.69
C SER A 74 -11.26 6.93 3.36
N VAL A 75 -10.64 6.02 4.10
CA VAL A 75 -11.02 4.61 4.10
C VAL A 75 -12.15 4.44 5.12
N ARG A 76 -13.31 3.95 4.66
CA ARG A 76 -14.51 3.80 5.50
C ARG A 76 -14.76 2.35 5.82
N VAL A 77 -14.93 2.06 7.09
CA VAL A 77 -15.42 0.76 7.57
C VAL A 77 -16.94 0.82 7.63
N VAL A 78 -17.60 0.18 6.66
CA VAL A 78 -19.07 0.17 6.53
C VAL A 78 -19.70 -0.73 7.58
N ASP A 79 -19.18 -1.94 7.70
CA ASP A 79 -19.62 -2.96 8.66
C ASP A 79 -18.44 -3.82 9.09
N ARG A 80 -18.72 -4.96 9.74
CA ARG A 80 -17.67 -5.85 10.24
C ARG A 80 -16.87 -6.59 9.14
N LYS A 81 -17.33 -6.53 7.90
CA LYS A 81 -16.70 -7.24 6.76
C LYS A 81 -16.27 -6.31 5.64
N THR A 82 -16.77 -5.08 5.60
CA THR A 82 -16.69 -4.23 4.42
C THR A 82 -15.92 -2.94 4.69
N VAL A 83 -14.90 -2.69 3.88
CA VAL A 83 -14.23 -1.38 3.80
C VAL A 83 -14.33 -0.82 2.38
N MET A 84 -14.37 0.51 2.28
CA MET A 84 -14.46 1.24 1.03
C MET A 84 -13.31 2.24 0.90
N LEU A 85 -12.66 2.26 -0.27
CA LEU A 85 -11.57 3.17 -0.61
C LEU A 85 -11.89 3.92 -1.89
N PRO A 86 -11.81 5.26 -1.92
CA PRO A 86 -11.98 6.01 -3.16
C PRO A 86 -10.76 5.83 -4.07
N ASP A 87 -10.97 5.60 -5.37
CA ASP A 87 -9.89 5.64 -6.35
C ASP A 87 -9.67 7.07 -6.83
N ARG A 88 -8.67 7.72 -6.25
CA ARG A 88 -8.30 9.10 -6.56
C ARG A 88 -7.56 9.20 -7.90
N ARG A 89 -7.52 10.41 -8.44
CA ARG A 89 -6.77 10.71 -9.65
C ARG A 89 -5.30 10.30 -9.50
N GLY A 90 -4.76 9.63 -10.51
CA GLY A 90 -3.36 9.21 -10.60
C GLY A 90 -2.85 9.31 -12.03
N ASN A 91 -1.82 8.53 -12.36
CA ASN A 91 -1.16 8.49 -13.66
C ASN A 91 -1.91 7.72 -14.76
N ASN A 92 -3.10 7.20 -14.47
CA ASN A 92 -3.95 6.37 -15.35
C ASN A 92 -3.35 5.03 -15.80
N ARG A 93 -2.25 4.55 -15.22
CA ARG A 93 -1.78 3.16 -15.47
C ARG A 93 -2.83 2.16 -15.02
N ALA A 94 -3.45 2.44 -13.88
CA ALA A 94 -4.57 1.66 -13.32
C ALA A 94 -4.24 0.17 -13.07
N ASP A 95 -2.97 -0.15 -12.79
CA ASP A 95 -2.50 -1.53 -12.64
C ASP A 95 -3.30 -2.29 -11.56
N THR A 96 -3.48 -1.68 -10.39
CA THR A 96 -4.34 -2.23 -9.30
C THR A 96 -5.76 -2.54 -9.80
N LEU A 97 -6.40 -1.61 -10.53
CA LEU A 97 -7.78 -1.80 -11.00
C LEU A 97 -7.85 -2.87 -12.09
N ARG A 98 -6.88 -2.90 -12.99
CA ARG A 98 -6.79 -3.96 -14.04
C ARG A 98 -6.67 -5.34 -13.42
N ASN A 99 -5.82 -5.49 -12.40
CA ASN A 99 -5.68 -6.73 -11.67
C ASN A 99 -7.00 -7.13 -11.00
N LEU A 100 -7.67 -6.21 -10.31
CA LEU A 100 -8.93 -6.49 -9.60
C LEU A 100 -10.09 -6.91 -10.53
N VAL A 101 -10.11 -6.44 -11.78
CA VAL A 101 -11.08 -6.91 -12.79
C VAL A 101 -10.88 -8.39 -13.14
N LEU A 102 -9.63 -8.86 -13.11
CA LEU A 102 -9.26 -10.22 -13.50
C LEU A 102 -9.18 -11.18 -12.30
N ASP A 103 -8.70 -10.69 -11.17
CA ASP A 103 -8.56 -11.42 -9.92
C ASP A 103 -8.96 -10.50 -8.74
N PRO A 104 -10.09 -10.75 -8.08
CA PRO A 104 -10.58 -9.88 -7.02
C PRO A 104 -9.77 -9.94 -5.73
N ARG A 105 -8.76 -10.79 -5.60
CA ARG A 105 -7.94 -10.91 -4.39
C ARG A 105 -7.14 -9.64 -4.14
N ILE A 106 -7.20 -9.16 -2.90
CA ILE A 106 -6.57 -7.92 -2.47
C ILE A 106 -5.96 -8.07 -1.08
N SER A 107 -4.85 -7.37 -0.86
CA SER A 107 -4.28 -7.18 0.46
C SER A 107 -4.07 -5.68 0.72
N LEU A 108 -4.49 -5.23 1.90
CA LEU A 108 -4.32 -3.86 2.38
C LEU A 108 -3.38 -3.85 3.57
N LEU A 109 -2.42 -2.93 3.58
CA LEU A 109 -1.55 -2.69 4.74
C LEU A 109 -1.62 -1.22 5.13
N PHE A 110 -2.23 -0.94 6.28
CA PHE A 110 -2.44 0.39 6.81
C PHE A 110 -1.28 0.82 7.69
N LEU A 111 -0.83 2.06 7.50
CA LEU A 111 0.20 2.70 8.31
C LEU A 111 -0.33 4.04 8.86
N ILE A 112 0.00 4.31 10.12
CA ILE A 112 -0.37 5.54 10.81
C ILE A 112 0.93 6.22 11.27
N PRO A 113 1.24 7.45 10.84
CA PRO A 113 2.42 8.17 11.31
C PRO A 113 2.51 8.20 12.84
N GLY A 114 3.66 7.81 13.37
CA GLY A 114 3.92 7.75 14.80
C GLY A 114 3.42 6.47 15.51
N VAL A 115 2.56 5.66 14.87
CA VAL A 115 2.10 4.37 15.41
C VAL A 115 2.97 3.25 14.84
N ARG A 116 3.46 2.38 15.72
CA ARG A 116 4.44 1.34 15.36
C ARG A 116 3.80 0.03 14.90
N GLU A 117 2.54 -0.21 15.22
CA GLU A 117 1.75 -1.33 14.72
C GLU A 117 1.19 -0.98 13.34
N THR A 118 1.05 -2.00 12.49
CA THR A 118 0.34 -1.88 11.22
C THR A 118 -0.90 -2.77 11.22
N MET A 119 -1.92 -2.41 10.45
CA MET A 119 -3.13 -3.20 10.30
C MET A 119 -3.19 -3.80 8.91
N ARG A 120 -3.57 -5.07 8.80
CA ARG A 120 -3.73 -5.76 7.51
C ARG A 120 -5.15 -6.28 7.33
N ILE A 121 -5.64 -6.14 6.10
CA ILE A 121 -6.83 -6.81 5.60
C ILE A 121 -6.42 -7.62 4.37
N ASN A 122 -6.76 -8.91 4.34
CA ASN A 122 -6.77 -9.70 3.12
C ASN A 122 -8.23 -10.00 2.79
N GLY A 123 -8.58 -9.95 1.51
CA GLY A 123 -9.97 -10.14 1.10
C GLY A 123 -10.16 -10.12 -0.41
N ARG A 124 -11.37 -9.77 -0.80
CA ARG A 124 -11.78 -9.63 -2.21
C ARG A 124 -12.35 -8.25 -2.44
N ALA A 125 -12.14 -7.70 -3.62
CA ALA A 125 -12.58 -6.35 -3.96
C ALA A 125 -13.42 -6.32 -5.24
N GLU A 126 -14.32 -5.35 -5.26
CA GLU A 126 -15.10 -4.96 -6.42
C GLU A 126 -14.84 -3.48 -6.71
N ILE A 127 -14.89 -3.09 -7.98
CA ILE A 127 -14.76 -1.71 -8.43
C ILE A 127 -16.15 -1.19 -8.76
N VAL A 128 -16.60 -0.16 -8.05
CA VAL A 128 -17.95 0.37 -8.15
C VAL A 128 -17.91 1.82 -8.65
N THR A 129 -18.74 2.14 -9.64
CA THR A 129 -18.84 3.49 -10.24
C THR A 129 -20.19 4.15 -9.96
N ASP A 130 -20.92 3.68 -8.95
CA ASP A 130 -22.19 4.28 -8.55
C ASP A 130 -22.02 5.77 -8.24
N PRO A 131 -22.82 6.67 -8.87
CA PRO A 131 -22.64 8.11 -8.74
C PRO A 131 -22.81 8.63 -7.32
N ASP A 132 -23.79 8.11 -6.56
CA ASP A 132 -24.07 8.55 -5.21
C ASP A 132 -22.97 8.08 -4.25
N LEU A 133 -22.49 6.84 -4.44
CA LEU A 133 -21.35 6.32 -3.70
C LEU A 133 -20.09 7.15 -3.99
N CYS A 134 -19.79 7.44 -5.25
CA CYS A 134 -18.66 8.30 -5.62
C CYS A 134 -18.80 9.70 -5.04
N ALA A 135 -20.00 10.30 -5.10
CA ALA A 135 -20.29 11.61 -4.54
C ALA A 135 -20.05 11.66 -3.01
N SER A 136 -20.33 10.57 -2.30
CA SER A 136 -20.09 10.48 -0.87
C SER A 136 -18.61 10.60 -0.47
N PHE A 137 -17.68 10.35 -1.41
CA PHE A 137 -16.23 10.46 -1.25
C PHE A 137 -15.64 11.74 -1.85
N THR A 138 -16.48 12.76 -2.12
CA THR A 138 -15.99 14.05 -2.64
C THR A 138 -14.93 14.66 -1.73
N MET A 139 -13.82 15.10 -2.34
CA MET A 139 -12.72 15.80 -1.65
C MET A 139 -12.34 17.05 -2.45
N GLN A 140 -12.31 18.21 -1.82
CA GLN A 140 -12.02 19.50 -2.46
C GLN A 140 -12.87 19.75 -3.73
N GLY A 141 -14.16 19.33 -3.71
CA GLY A 141 -15.07 19.44 -4.85
C GLY A 141 -14.80 18.45 -6.00
N LYS A 142 -13.91 17.49 -5.84
CA LYS A 142 -13.61 16.45 -6.84
C LYS A 142 -14.13 15.09 -6.39
N LEU A 143 -14.77 14.39 -7.31
CA LEU A 143 -15.26 13.03 -7.10
C LEU A 143 -14.18 12.01 -7.52
N PRO A 144 -14.04 10.88 -6.80
CA PRO A 144 -13.31 9.74 -7.34
C PRO A 144 -14.04 9.17 -8.57
N ARG A 145 -13.30 8.53 -9.47
CA ARG A 145 -13.91 7.87 -10.65
C ARG A 145 -14.59 6.56 -10.29
N SER A 146 -14.12 5.92 -9.25
CA SER A 146 -14.66 4.67 -8.71
C SER A 146 -14.35 4.55 -7.23
N VAL A 147 -15.00 3.60 -6.59
CA VAL A 147 -14.75 3.18 -5.21
C VAL A 147 -14.38 1.70 -5.23
N ILE A 148 -13.29 1.34 -4.57
CA ILE A 148 -12.91 -0.04 -4.34
C ILE A 148 -13.63 -0.50 -3.08
N VAL A 149 -14.53 -1.47 -3.21
CA VAL A 149 -15.28 -2.07 -2.11
C VAL A 149 -14.64 -3.41 -1.77
N VAL A 150 -14.12 -3.52 -0.56
CA VAL A 150 -13.36 -4.71 -0.12
C VAL A 150 -14.16 -5.48 0.92
N THR A 151 -14.40 -6.76 0.64
CA THR A 151 -14.90 -7.73 1.62
C THR A 151 -13.72 -8.41 2.30
N ALA A 152 -13.62 -8.28 3.62
CA ALA A 152 -12.53 -8.82 4.42
C ALA A 152 -12.71 -10.31 4.68
N ASP A 153 -11.70 -11.11 4.32
CA ASP A 153 -11.59 -12.52 4.66
C ASP A 153 -10.78 -12.72 5.95
N ARG A 154 -9.67 -11.96 6.10
CA ARG A 154 -8.78 -12.00 7.26
C ARG A 154 -8.31 -10.60 7.64
N VAL A 155 -8.38 -10.28 8.93
CA VAL A 155 -7.97 -8.99 9.49
C VAL A 155 -7.08 -9.22 10.70
N TYR A 156 -5.92 -8.55 10.75
CA TYR A 156 -4.99 -8.67 11.87
C TYR A 156 -3.98 -7.53 11.92
N PHE A 157 -3.54 -7.20 13.15
CA PHE A 157 -2.44 -6.27 13.32
C PHE A 157 -1.08 -6.97 13.24
N GLN A 158 -0.06 -6.23 12.83
CA GLN A 158 1.32 -6.70 12.87
C GLN A 158 2.11 -6.00 13.98
N CYS A 159 3.13 -6.71 14.49
CA CYS A 159 3.95 -6.18 15.56
C CYS A 159 4.81 -4.99 15.10
N SER A 160 5.24 -4.19 16.06
CA SER A 160 6.05 -2.99 15.86
C SER A 160 7.49 -3.23 15.36
N LYS A 161 7.97 -4.47 15.36
CA LYS A 161 9.40 -4.79 15.16
C LYS A 161 9.98 -4.21 13.86
N ALA A 162 9.24 -4.27 12.75
CA ALA A 162 9.72 -3.76 11.47
C ALA A 162 9.92 -2.23 11.52
N LEU A 163 8.92 -1.50 11.99
CA LEU A 163 8.97 -0.03 12.08
C LEU A 163 9.98 0.46 13.13
N VAL A 164 10.16 -0.30 14.21
CA VAL A 164 11.18 0.04 15.23
C VAL A 164 12.59 -0.17 14.67
N ARG A 165 12.86 -1.30 14.02
CA ARG A 165 14.18 -1.58 13.43
C ARG A 165 14.55 -0.64 12.30
N SER A 166 13.58 -0.26 11.46
CA SER A 166 13.78 0.69 10.36
C SER A 166 13.83 2.14 10.83
N ARG A 167 13.44 2.43 12.09
CA ARG A 167 13.28 3.79 12.61
C ARG A 167 12.36 4.67 11.74
N LEU A 168 11.36 4.05 11.09
CA LEU A 168 10.55 4.68 10.03
C LEU A 168 9.90 5.99 10.48
N TRP A 169 9.47 6.09 11.75
CA TRP A 169 8.83 7.27 12.31
C TRP A 169 9.78 8.17 13.13
N ASP A 170 11.08 7.86 13.16
CA ASP A 170 12.06 8.66 13.87
C ASP A 170 12.49 9.85 12.99
N PRO A 171 12.25 11.10 13.40
CA PRO A 171 12.68 12.26 12.63
C PRO A 171 14.20 12.29 12.38
N ALA A 172 15.01 11.74 13.30
CA ALA A 172 16.46 11.66 13.14
C ALA A 172 16.93 10.63 12.10
N ALA A 173 16.01 9.78 11.59
CA ALA A 173 16.32 8.85 10.51
C ALA A 173 15.88 9.37 9.12
N GLN A 174 15.28 10.56 9.07
CA GLN A 174 14.94 11.19 7.80
C GLN A 174 16.20 11.67 7.10
N ILE A 175 16.26 11.41 5.80
CA ILE A 175 17.35 11.89 4.93
C ILE A 175 16.91 13.15 4.21
N GLU A 176 17.88 13.95 3.76
CA GLU A 176 17.59 15.08 2.88
C GLU A 176 17.15 14.57 1.50
N ARG A 177 16.13 15.22 0.90
CA ARG A 177 15.62 14.81 -0.42
C ARG A 177 16.72 14.79 -1.49
N SER A 178 17.73 15.65 -1.38
CA SER A 178 18.86 15.77 -2.29
C SER A 178 19.85 14.59 -2.26
N GLU A 179 19.75 13.70 -1.27
CA GLU A 179 20.55 12.46 -1.22
C GLU A 179 20.09 11.41 -2.24
N LEU A 180 18.94 11.61 -2.87
CA LEU A 180 18.37 10.71 -3.87
C LEU A 180 18.15 11.46 -5.20
N PRO A 181 18.25 10.76 -6.34
CA PRO A 181 17.96 11.37 -7.64
C PRO A 181 16.54 11.95 -7.67
N SER A 182 16.38 13.05 -8.37
CA SER A 182 15.09 13.69 -8.58
C SER A 182 14.20 12.86 -9.50
N THR A 183 12.90 13.16 -9.54
CA THR A 183 11.98 12.52 -10.47
C THR A 183 12.35 12.85 -11.91
N GLY A 184 12.77 14.10 -12.18
CA GLY A 184 13.24 14.53 -13.50
C GLY A 184 14.48 13.76 -13.94
N GLU A 185 15.47 13.59 -13.06
CA GLU A 185 16.68 12.81 -13.36
C GLU A 185 16.35 11.32 -13.63
N MET A 186 15.48 10.70 -12.83
CA MET A 186 15.06 9.32 -13.07
C MET A 186 14.34 9.16 -14.42
N LEU A 187 13.46 10.09 -14.78
CA LEU A 187 12.75 10.07 -16.06
C LEU A 187 13.70 10.30 -17.24
N ALA A 188 14.65 11.23 -17.12
CA ALA A 188 15.65 11.49 -18.16
C ALA A 188 16.49 10.25 -18.50
N ALA A 189 16.76 9.41 -17.50
CA ALA A 189 17.51 8.17 -17.70
C ALA A 189 16.71 7.05 -18.41
N LEU A 190 15.37 7.17 -18.45
CA LEU A 190 14.47 6.10 -18.94
C LEU A 190 13.73 6.48 -20.23
N LEU A 191 13.56 7.78 -20.49
CA LEU A 191 12.85 8.27 -21.68
C LEU A 191 13.78 8.33 -22.90
N GLU A 192 13.27 7.89 -24.03
CA GLU A 192 13.91 8.12 -25.32
C GLU A 192 13.56 9.52 -25.85
N GLY A 193 14.57 10.27 -26.31
CA GLY A 193 14.39 11.60 -26.88
C GLY A 193 14.66 12.75 -25.90
N PRO A 194 14.49 13.99 -26.35
CA PRO A 194 14.83 15.18 -25.58
C PRO A 194 13.85 15.35 -24.40
N PHE A 195 14.39 15.42 -23.19
CA PHE A 195 13.67 15.66 -21.95
C PHE A 195 14.51 16.58 -21.05
N ASP A 196 13.89 17.61 -20.50
CA ASP A 196 14.53 18.55 -19.57
C ASP A 196 14.14 18.21 -18.12
N PRO A 197 15.02 17.53 -17.35
CA PRO A 197 14.75 17.12 -15.99
C PRO A 197 14.55 18.30 -15.03
N GLU A 198 15.32 19.39 -15.21
CA GLU A 198 15.21 20.55 -14.34
C GLU A 198 13.90 21.31 -14.57
N ALA A 199 13.46 21.48 -15.82
CA ALA A 199 12.17 22.08 -16.10
C ALA A 199 11.01 21.25 -15.54
N TYR A 200 11.11 19.93 -15.64
CA TYR A 200 10.15 19.00 -15.04
C TYR A 200 10.06 19.19 -13.53
N ASP A 201 11.20 19.15 -12.85
CA ASP A 201 11.23 19.25 -11.38
C ASP A 201 10.76 20.62 -10.88
N ARG A 202 11.14 21.71 -11.56
CA ARG A 202 10.61 23.06 -11.26
C ARG A 202 9.10 23.17 -11.42
N GLY A 203 8.52 22.49 -12.40
CA GLY A 203 7.08 22.53 -12.68
C GLY A 203 6.24 21.58 -11.82
N TYR A 204 6.88 20.56 -11.22
CA TYR A 204 6.19 19.49 -10.53
C TYR A 204 5.34 19.93 -9.31
N PRO A 205 5.78 20.85 -8.43
CA PRO A 205 4.98 21.31 -7.30
C PRO A 205 3.66 21.96 -7.71
N ASP A 206 3.66 22.76 -8.77
CA ASP A 206 2.43 23.39 -9.27
C ASP A 206 1.52 22.41 -10.00
N HIS A 207 2.10 21.44 -10.71
CA HIS A 207 1.36 20.33 -11.28
C HIS A 207 0.68 19.51 -10.18
N MET A 208 1.38 19.16 -9.11
CA MET A 208 0.85 18.41 -7.98
C MET A 208 -0.34 19.14 -7.33
N LYS A 209 -0.23 20.43 -7.05
CA LYS A 209 -1.36 21.24 -6.50
C LYS A 209 -2.61 21.18 -7.34
N LYS A 210 -2.46 21.10 -8.68
CA LYS A 210 -3.61 21.08 -9.64
C LYS A 210 -4.20 19.69 -9.81
N THR A 211 -3.47 18.63 -9.47
CA THR A 211 -3.81 17.25 -9.85
C THR A 211 -3.91 16.28 -8.68
N ILE A 212 -3.74 16.76 -7.46
CA ILE A 212 -3.77 15.90 -6.26
C ILE A 212 -5.16 15.28 -6.02
N TYR A 213 -6.22 15.94 -6.52
CA TYR A 213 -7.59 15.43 -6.57
C TYR A 213 -8.20 15.60 -7.95
#